data_4147676a4cf1722c65d0c792bd8d63e1
#
_entry.id   4147676a4cf1722c65d0c792bd8d63e1
#
_cell.length_a   1.000
_cell.length_b   1.000
_cell.length_c   1.000
_cell.angle_alpha   90.00
_cell.angle_beta   90.00
_cell.angle_gamma   90.00
#
_symmetry.space_group_name_H-M   'P 1'
#
loop_
_entity.id
_entity.type
_entity.pdbx_description
1 polymer ?
#
loop_
_entity_poly.entity_id
_entity_poly.type
_entity_poly.pdbx_seq_one_letter_code
_entity_poly.pdbx_strand_id
1 'polypeptide(L)'
;MEIKIPKPFDVPVSELRRNAKNVKHHPKDQIHDLQELIKMVGFKDPLVIDHDNIVWAGHGRLSAAEGLGMESVPCIYLDGLSEEQKKVFMLMDNKVQEADWVKENVQLVFDEVDPIEFKPFDMKFEDTKLDFESKEWVKTELAEDAESVPEAVTSSDYSIGDVIELGNHRLVCGDATNPEHLEKLFKGEQPDVIITDPPYSSGGKQEAGKSGGSIGTRLLNENTGKKDFTPTIMMDNLSTRAYISLIKNTLNQVSATTIYMFTDWRMWDWTREASESAGYPIKGMLVWDKLNPGMGIEWRHQHELIYFGKKGPLKGFGRHGDVLSIKRSGNKFHPTQKPIELLKMLIGNSVGDKIYDPFSGSGSTMITCEQMGKNCYAMELDPNYVHVIVQRWEAFTGKKAVKVTPEIKAGV
;
A
#
# COMPACT_ATOMS: atom_id res chain seq x y z
N MET A 1 -27.74 4.41 -21.78
CA MET A 1 -28.10 5.32 -20.69
C MET A 1 -27.98 6.73 -21.23
N GLU A 2 -29.09 7.46 -21.33
CA GLU A 2 -29.08 8.83 -21.86
C GLU A 2 -28.65 9.78 -20.74
N ILE A 3 -27.54 10.47 -20.92
CA ILE A 3 -27.05 11.44 -19.95
C ILE A 3 -27.86 12.73 -20.11
N LYS A 4 -28.72 13.06 -19.14
CA LYS A 4 -29.45 14.30 -19.12
C LYS A 4 -28.54 15.43 -18.65
N ILE A 5 -28.50 16.52 -19.39
CA ILE A 5 -27.81 17.76 -19.00
C ILE A 5 -28.85 18.68 -18.36
N PRO A 6 -28.80 18.91 -17.02
CA PRO A 6 -29.73 19.80 -16.35
C PRO A 6 -29.48 21.25 -16.78
N LYS A 7 -30.57 22.04 -16.94
CA LYS A 7 -30.44 23.48 -17.23
C LYS A 7 -30.45 24.25 -15.91
N PRO A 8 -29.49 25.17 -15.71
CA PRO A 8 -29.48 26.04 -14.56
C PRO A 8 -30.72 26.98 -14.55
N PHE A 9 -31.18 27.31 -13.34
CA PHE A 9 -32.24 28.31 -13.07
C PHE A 9 -31.84 29.08 -11.80
N ASP A 10 -32.33 30.32 -11.67
CA ASP A 10 -31.99 31.18 -10.55
C ASP A 10 -32.88 30.90 -9.36
N VAL A 11 -32.28 30.82 -8.16
CA VAL A 11 -32.95 30.64 -6.87
C VAL A 11 -32.53 31.78 -5.93
N PRO A 12 -33.46 32.42 -5.23
CA PRO A 12 -33.11 33.42 -4.22
C PRO A 12 -32.21 32.81 -3.13
N VAL A 13 -31.14 33.50 -2.81
CA VAL A 13 -30.17 33.03 -1.77
C VAL A 13 -30.89 32.82 -0.42
N SER A 14 -31.90 33.64 -0.11
CA SER A 14 -32.69 33.55 1.12
C SER A 14 -33.54 32.28 1.23
N GLU A 15 -33.82 31.59 0.13
CA GLU A 15 -34.62 30.36 0.10
C GLU A 15 -33.75 29.10 0.21
N LEU A 16 -32.42 29.22 0.01
CA LEU A 16 -31.51 28.11 0.05
C LEU A 16 -31.20 27.66 1.48
N ARG A 17 -31.18 26.36 1.69
CA ARG A 17 -30.88 25.73 2.98
C ARG A 17 -29.60 24.94 2.90
N ARG A 18 -28.72 25.13 3.87
CA ARG A 18 -27.48 24.31 3.97
C ARG A 18 -27.86 22.90 4.40
N ASN A 19 -27.21 21.90 3.77
CA ASN A 19 -27.30 20.53 4.25
C ASN A 19 -26.58 20.43 5.61
N ALA A 20 -27.32 20.02 6.65
CA ALA A 20 -26.75 19.85 8.00
C ALA A 20 -25.64 18.78 8.07
N LYS A 21 -25.59 17.88 7.09
CA LYS A 21 -24.60 16.82 6.95
C LYS A 21 -23.46 17.19 6.00
N ASN A 22 -23.29 18.48 5.69
CA ASN A 22 -22.16 18.91 4.86
C ASN A 22 -20.84 18.47 5.48
N VAL A 23 -20.04 17.75 4.70
CA VAL A 23 -18.79 17.13 5.15
C VAL A 23 -17.57 18.03 4.98
N LYS A 24 -17.72 19.22 4.36
CA LYS A 24 -16.61 20.16 4.12
C LYS A 24 -16.68 21.38 5.00
N HIS A 25 -15.52 21.76 5.52
CA HIS A 25 -15.26 23.07 6.08
C HIS A 25 -14.58 23.94 5.02
N HIS A 26 -15.09 25.16 4.81
CA HIS A 26 -14.50 26.13 3.91
C HIS A 26 -13.77 27.21 4.71
N PRO A 27 -12.43 27.29 4.66
CA PRO A 27 -11.66 28.36 5.29
C PRO A 27 -12.07 29.73 4.76
N LYS A 28 -11.91 30.79 5.58
CA LYS A 28 -12.25 32.16 5.19
C LYS A 28 -11.50 32.63 3.95
N ASP A 29 -10.25 32.22 3.80
CA ASP A 29 -9.41 32.57 2.65
C ASP A 29 -9.98 31.94 1.37
N GLN A 30 -10.41 30.69 1.40
CA GLN A 30 -11.05 30.04 0.26
C GLN A 30 -12.37 30.72 -0.13
N ILE A 31 -13.16 31.16 0.86
CA ILE A 31 -14.41 31.91 0.58
C ILE A 31 -14.08 33.24 -0.05
N HIS A 32 -13.03 33.94 0.42
CA HIS A 32 -12.57 35.18 -0.18
C HIS A 32 -12.12 35.01 -1.63
N ASP A 33 -11.34 33.98 -1.93
CA ASP A 33 -10.91 33.67 -3.29
C ASP A 33 -12.08 33.37 -4.22
N LEU A 34 -13.10 32.63 -3.70
CA LEU A 34 -14.35 32.40 -4.44
C LEU A 34 -15.12 33.70 -4.69
N GLN A 35 -15.13 34.63 -3.74
CA GLN A 35 -15.77 35.94 -3.93
C GLN A 35 -15.08 36.74 -5.03
N GLU A 36 -13.74 36.80 -5.02
CA GLU A 36 -12.96 37.50 -6.05
C GLU A 36 -13.17 36.84 -7.43
N LEU A 37 -13.18 35.51 -7.48
CA LEU A 37 -13.47 34.78 -8.71
C LEU A 37 -14.88 35.09 -9.25
N ILE A 38 -15.91 35.07 -8.39
CA ILE A 38 -17.29 35.40 -8.77
C ILE A 38 -17.40 36.86 -9.26
N LYS A 39 -16.73 37.80 -8.63
CA LYS A 39 -16.68 39.19 -9.10
C LYS A 39 -16.04 39.31 -10.48
N MET A 40 -14.98 38.56 -10.72
CA MET A 40 -14.20 38.64 -11.96
C MET A 40 -14.91 38.00 -13.17
N VAL A 41 -15.48 36.79 -12.99
CA VAL A 41 -16.01 36.00 -14.10
C VAL A 41 -17.50 35.68 -14.01
N GLY A 42 -18.15 36.11 -12.94
CA GLY A 42 -19.56 35.77 -12.62
C GLY A 42 -19.68 34.38 -11.98
N PHE A 43 -20.91 34.07 -11.56
CA PHE A 43 -21.22 32.76 -10.95
C PHE A 43 -21.35 31.70 -12.04
N LYS A 44 -20.29 30.93 -12.33
CA LYS A 44 -20.20 30.01 -13.47
C LYS A 44 -20.68 28.58 -13.15
N ASP A 45 -20.42 28.10 -11.94
CA ASP A 45 -20.76 26.75 -11.53
C ASP A 45 -22.03 26.74 -10.69
N PRO A 46 -23.18 26.24 -11.17
CA PRO A 46 -24.44 26.21 -10.43
C PRO A 46 -24.33 25.44 -9.12
N LEU A 47 -25.12 25.81 -8.13
CA LEU A 47 -25.32 25.00 -6.94
C LEU A 47 -26.19 23.78 -7.29
N VAL A 48 -25.93 22.66 -6.64
CA VAL A 48 -26.80 21.48 -6.76
C VAL A 48 -27.74 21.42 -5.57
N ILE A 49 -29.04 21.44 -5.83
CA ILE A 49 -30.09 21.49 -4.80
C ILE A 49 -31.13 20.39 -5.01
N ASP A 50 -31.89 20.06 -4.01
CA ASP A 50 -33.14 19.28 -4.14
C ASP A 50 -34.38 20.17 -4.21
N HIS A 51 -35.56 19.54 -4.30
CA HIS A 51 -36.83 20.24 -4.38
C HIS A 51 -37.24 20.96 -3.07
N ASP A 52 -36.57 20.70 -1.95
CA ASP A 52 -36.72 21.41 -0.68
C ASP A 52 -35.73 22.57 -0.53
N ASN A 53 -35.02 22.93 -1.62
CA ASN A 53 -33.93 23.92 -1.69
C ASN A 53 -32.74 23.60 -0.77
N ILE A 54 -32.56 22.35 -0.42
CA ILE A 54 -31.38 21.90 0.34
C ILE A 54 -30.17 21.78 -0.62
N VAL A 55 -29.09 22.45 -0.28
CA VAL A 55 -27.84 22.44 -1.08
C VAL A 55 -27.07 21.15 -0.82
N TRP A 56 -26.86 20.38 -1.85
CA TRP A 56 -26.07 19.13 -1.84
C TRP A 56 -24.63 19.32 -2.30
N ALA A 57 -24.37 20.31 -3.20
CA ALA A 57 -23.03 20.69 -3.61
C ALA A 57 -22.91 22.20 -3.84
N GLY A 58 -21.71 22.75 -3.54
CA GLY A 58 -21.42 24.17 -3.72
C GLY A 58 -21.56 25.03 -2.46
N HIS A 59 -21.45 24.48 -1.25
CA HIS A 59 -21.58 25.21 0.01
C HIS A 59 -20.60 26.39 0.14
N GLY A 60 -19.35 26.27 -0.35
CA GLY A 60 -18.38 27.37 -0.40
C GLY A 60 -18.85 28.50 -1.31
N ARG A 61 -19.40 28.15 -2.49
CA ARG A 61 -19.96 29.12 -3.45
C ARG A 61 -21.20 29.84 -2.87
N LEU A 62 -22.05 29.11 -2.13
CA LEU A 62 -23.16 29.74 -1.41
C LEU A 62 -22.64 30.73 -0.37
N SER A 63 -21.62 30.37 0.43
CA SER A 63 -21.01 31.28 1.39
C SER A 63 -20.41 32.54 0.73
N ALA A 64 -19.79 32.35 -0.44
CA ALA A 64 -19.26 33.46 -1.21
C ALA A 64 -20.37 34.40 -1.73
N ALA A 65 -21.46 33.83 -2.25
CA ALA A 65 -22.64 34.60 -2.71
C ALA A 65 -23.31 35.39 -1.59
N GLU A 66 -23.50 34.77 -0.41
CA GLU A 66 -23.99 35.42 0.79
C GLU A 66 -23.09 36.63 1.19
N GLY A 67 -21.78 36.42 1.22
CA GLY A 67 -20.80 37.46 1.56
C GLY A 67 -20.70 38.57 0.51
N LEU A 68 -21.12 38.32 -0.74
CA LEU A 68 -21.23 39.33 -1.81
C LEU A 68 -22.58 40.02 -1.83
N GLY A 69 -23.57 39.60 -1.02
CA GLY A 69 -24.92 40.14 -1.00
C GLY A 69 -25.70 39.84 -2.29
N MET A 70 -25.46 38.72 -2.95
CA MET A 70 -26.17 38.32 -4.17
C MET A 70 -27.62 38.00 -3.83
N GLU A 71 -28.56 38.49 -4.64
CA GLU A 71 -30.00 38.24 -4.45
C GLU A 71 -30.38 36.81 -4.85
N SER A 72 -29.80 36.28 -5.94
CA SER A 72 -30.06 34.96 -6.44
C SER A 72 -28.79 34.31 -6.98
N VAL A 73 -28.78 33.00 -7.10
CA VAL A 73 -27.67 32.21 -7.65
C VAL A 73 -28.19 31.09 -8.57
N PRO A 74 -27.43 30.72 -9.61
CA PRO A 74 -27.82 29.62 -10.48
C PRO A 74 -27.77 28.29 -9.75
N CYS A 75 -28.83 27.50 -9.87
CA CYS A 75 -28.96 26.17 -9.28
C CYS A 75 -29.36 25.14 -10.34
N ILE A 76 -29.09 23.88 -10.07
CA ILE A 76 -29.63 22.74 -10.80
C ILE A 76 -30.22 21.74 -9.82
N TYR A 77 -31.30 21.04 -10.23
CA TYR A 77 -31.89 20.00 -9.41
C TYR A 77 -31.10 18.70 -9.46
N LEU A 78 -30.96 18.07 -8.30
CA LEU A 78 -30.43 16.72 -8.12
C LEU A 78 -31.58 15.72 -8.24
N ASP A 79 -32.02 15.47 -9.50
CA ASP A 79 -33.17 14.63 -9.80
C ASP A 79 -32.82 13.17 -10.03
N GLY A 80 -33.79 12.28 -9.75
CA GLY A 80 -33.71 10.87 -10.10
C GLY A 80 -32.77 10.03 -9.23
N LEU A 81 -32.34 10.57 -8.09
CA LEU A 81 -31.50 9.87 -7.11
C LEU A 81 -32.27 9.52 -5.84
N SER A 82 -32.01 8.35 -5.28
CA SER A 82 -32.44 8.01 -3.92
C SER A 82 -31.73 8.88 -2.88
N GLU A 83 -32.25 8.93 -1.65
CA GLU A 83 -31.59 9.66 -0.55
C GLU A 83 -30.16 9.15 -0.28
N GLU A 84 -29.92 7.85 -0.43
CA GLU A 84 -28.59 7.26 -0.31
C GLU A 84 -27.68 7.73 -1.44
N GLN A 85 -28.16 7.70 -2.69
CA GLN A 85 -27.38 8.18 -3.85
C GLN A 85 -27.06 9.67 -3.76
N LYS A 86 -27.96 10.51 -3.19
CA LYS A 86 -27.67 11.92 -2.93
C LYS A 86 -26.54 12.10 -1.92
N LYS A 87 -26.47 11.25 -0.87
CA LYS A 87 -25.37 11.26 0.10
C LYS A 87 -24.04 10.85 -0.56
N VAL A 88 -24.05 9.80 -1.39
CA VAL A 88 -22.89 9.40 -2.19
C VAL A 88 -22.44 10.53 -3.10
N PHE A 89 -23.36 11.18 -3.81
CA PHE A 89 -23.06 12.34 -4.65
C PHE A 89 -22.37 13.45 -3.86
N MET A 90 -22.89 13.82 -2.68
CA MET A 90 -22.30 14.86 -1.83
C MET A 90 -20.87 14.52 -1.42
N LEU A 91 -20.57 13.25 -1.09
CA LEU A 91 -19.23 12.81 -0.76
C LEU A 91 -18.31 12.86 -1.98
N MET A 92 -18.78 12.41 -3.14
CA MET A 92 -17.99 12.32 -4.36
C MET A 92 -17.67 13.68 -4.96
N ASP A 93 -18.66 14.59 -5.02
CA ASP A 93 -18.46 15.98 -5.47
C ASP A 93 -17.37 16.66 -4.64
N ASN A 94 -17.35 16.35 -3.36
CA ASN A 94 -16.36 16.88 -2.44
C ASN A 94 -14.97 16.24 -2.61
N LYS A 95 -14.86 14.94 -2.89
CA LYS A 95 -13.58 14.25 -3.09
C LYS A 95 -12.85 14.75 -4.34
N VAL A 96 -13.58 15.05 -5.39
CA VAL A 96 -13.01 15.50 -6.67
C VAL A 96 -12.42 16.92 -6.58
N GLN A 97 -12.86 17.72 -5.60
CA GLN A 97 -12.47 19.13 -5.48
C GLN A 97 -11.38 19.44 -4.44
N GLU A 98 -10.60 18.46 -3.98
CA GLU A 98 -9.41 18.61 -3.10
C GLU A 98 -9.58 19.63 -1.94
N ALA A 99 -10.62 19.47 -1.10
CA ALA A 99 -10.79 20.30 0.09
C ALA A 99 -10.82 19.47 1.37
N ASP A 100 -10.46 20.09 2.50
CA ASP A 100 -10.41 19.45 3.81
C ASP A 100 -11.76 18.84 4.23
N TRP A 101 -11.71 17.63 4.77
CA TRP A 101 -12.88 16.90 5.22
C TRP A 101 -13.20 17.16 6.69
N VAL A 102 -14.48 17.31 7.01
CA VAL A 102 -14.97 17.29 8.39
C VAL A 102 -15.26 15.84 8.76
N LYS A 103 -14.32 15.20 9.49
CA LYS A 103 -14.30 13.75 9.77
C LYS A 103 -15.60 13.23 10.39
N GLU A 104 -16.13 13.95 11.36
CA GLU A 104 -17.36 13.58 12.08
C GLU A 104 -18.57 13.51 11.13
N ASN A 105 -18.65 14.45 10.20
CA ASN A 105 -19.74 14.49 9.23
C ASN A 105 -19.59 13.43 8.14
N VAL A 106 -18.35 13.11 7.76
CA VAL A 106 -18.07 12.03 6.82
C VAL A 106 -18.51 10.69 7.40
N GLN A 107 -18.14 10.40 8.67
CA GLN A 107 -18.55 9.18 9.35
C GLN A 107 -20.08 9.03 9.43
N LEU A 108 -20.78 10.09 9.81
CA LEU A 108 -22.26 10.08 9.88
C LEU A 108 -22.92 9.74 8.54
N VAL A 109 -22.33 10.20 7.43
CA VAL A 109 -22.87 9.91 6.10
C VAL A 109 -22.57 8.46 5.70
N PHE A 110 -21.37 7.95 6.01
CA PHE A 110 -21.02 6.56 5.75
C PHE A 110 -21.89 5.58 6.53
N ASP A 111 -22.24 5.89 7.78
CA ASP A 111 -23.07 5.03 8.63
C ASP A 111 -24.51 4.89 8.09
N GLU A 112 -24.94 5.83 7.24
CA GLU A 112 -26.30 5.89 6.67
C GLU A 112 -26.40 5.34 5.23
N VAL A 113 -25.27 5.03 4.56
CA VAL A 113 -25.25 4.60 3.15
C VAL A 113 -24.81 3.15 3.02
N ASP A 114 -25.48 2.37 2.16
CA ASP A 114 -25.06 1.01 1.85
C ASP A 114 -23.70 1.04 1.13
N PRO A 115 -22.70 0.31 1.63
CA PRO A 115 -21.37 0.23 1.00
C PRO A 115 -21.39 -0.17 -0.49
N ILE A 116 -22.43 -0.82 -0.97
CA ILE A 116 -22.59 -1.22 -2.37
C ILE A 116 -22.70 0.00 -3.31
N GLU A 117 -23.26 1.11 -2.83
CA GLU A 117 -23.41 2.36 -3.59
C GLU A 117 -22.05 3.04 -3.85
N PHE A 118 -21.03 2.72 -3.06
CA PHE A 118 -19.68 3.23 -3.24
C PHE A 118 -18.79 2.40 -4.17
N LYS A 119 -19.20 1.17 -4.56
CA LYS A 119 -18.42 0.29 -5.42
C LYS A 119 -17.95 0.88 -6.76
N PRO A 120 -18.73 1.75 -7.44
CA PRO A 120 -18.27 2.39 -8.66
C PRO A 120 -17.15 3.41 -8.44
N PHE A 121 -16.92 3.82 -7.18
CA PHE A 121 -16.01 4.88 -6.81
C PHE A 121 -14.88 4.29 -5.96
N ASP A 122 -13.65 4.41 -6.44
CA ASP A 122 -12.46 4.00 -5.67
C ASP A 122 -12.17 5.05 -4.59
N MET A 123 -13.00 5.03 -3.53
CA MET A 123 -12.92 6.01 -2.44
C MET A 123 -11.90 5.56 -1.40
N LYS A 124 -10.78 6.26 -1.33
CA LYS A 124 -9.80 6.15 -0.23
C LYS A 124 -9.81 7.46 0.54
N PHE A 125 -10.20 7.40 1.80
CA PHE A 125 -10.11 8.52 2.74
C PHE A 125 -8.84 8.35 3.56
N GLU A 126 -7.67 8.68 2.99
CA GLU A 126 -6.35 8.39 3.58
C GLU A 126 -6.11 9.12 4.92
N ASP A 127 -6.77 10.24 5.17
CA ASP A 127 -6.62 11.03 6.40
C ASP A 127 -7.75 10.83 7.43
N THR A 128 -8.77 10.07 7.10
CA THR A 128 -9.82 9.73 8.03
C THR A 128 -9.61 8.29 8.50
N LYS A 129 -9.42 8.07 9.79
CA LYS A 129 -9.65 6.76 10.41
C LYS A 129 -11.16 6.49 10.41
N LEU A 130 -11.75 6.42 9.23
CA LEU A 130 -13.11 5.98 9.05
C LEU A 130 -13.09 4.47 9.18
N ASP A 131 -13.77 4.01 10.23
CA ASP A 131 -13.92 2.58 10.48
C ASP A 131 -14.93 2.02 9.48
N PHE A 132 -14.43 1.60 8.30
CA PHE A 132 -15.24 0.91 7.29
C PHE A 132 -15.68 -0.49 7.74
N GLU A 133 -15.27 -0.91 8.95
CA GLU A 133 -15.50 -2.25 9.48
C GLU A 133 -16.88 -2.45 10.14
N SER A 134 -17.73 -1.41 10.23
CA SER A 134 -18.96 -1.54 11.02
C SER A 134 -20.15 -2.23 10.33
N LYS A 135 -20.07 -2.62 9.04
CA LYS A 135 -21.12 -3.44 8.41
C LYS A 135 -20.54 -4.59 7.60
N GLU A 136 -20.49 -5.75 8.22
CA GLU A 136 -20.42 -7.13 7.68
C GLU A 136 -19.64 -7.35 6.36
N TRP A 137 -18.39 -6.97 6.32
CA TRP A 137 -17.37 -7.85 5.77
C TRP A 137 -17.03 -8.81 6.90
N VAL A 138 -17.09 -10.11 6.66
CA VAL A 138 -16.84 -11.14 7.65
C VAL A 138 -15.88 -10.64 8.73
N LYS A 139 -16.39 -10.33 9.92
CA LYS A 139 -15.60 -10.06 11.10
C LYS A 139 -14.81 -11.32 11.43
N THR A 140 -13.68 -11.48 10.79
CA THR A 140 -12.56 -12.07 11.50
C THR A 140 -12.04 -10.90 12.33
N GLU A 141 -12.31 -10.89 13.62
CA GLU A 141 -11.64 -10.00 14.55
C GLU A 141 -10.15 -10.22 14.32
N LEU A 142 -9.49 -9.26 13.63
CA LEU A 142 -8.06 -9.32 13.41
C LEU A 142 -7.43 -9.08 14.77
N ALA A 143 -6.85 -10.14 15.33
CA ALA A 143 -6.50 -10.21 16.75
C ALA A 143 -5.31 -9.32 17.13
N GLU A 144 -4.53 -8.80 16.15
CA GLU A 144 -3.31 -8.02 16.40
C GLU A 144 -3.07 -6.96 15.32
N ASP A 145 -2.25 -5.96 15.65
CA ASP A 145 -1.77 -4.93 14.73
C ASP A 145 -1.01 -5.57 13.55
N ALA A 146 -1.38 -5.20 12.32
CA ALA A 146 -0.75 -5.70 11.10
C ALA A 146 0.76 -5.45 11.02
N GLU A 147 1.26 -4.39 11.65
CA GLU A 147 2.69 -4.07 11.74
C GLU A 147 3.42 -4.90 12.80
N SER A 148 2.68 -5.56 13.70
CA SER A 148 3.27 -6.42 14.73
C SER A 148 3.98 -7.61 14.11
N VAL A 149 5.17 -7.93 14.59
CA VAL A 149 5.94 -9.11 14.19
C VAL A 149 6.41 -9.82 15.46
N PRO A 150 6.19 -11.15 15.58
CA PRO A 150 6.69 -11.93 16.69
C PRO A 150 8.22 -11.84 16.81
N GLU A 151 8.72 -12.09 18.01
CA GLU A 151 10.16 -12.18 18.23
C GLU A 151 10.75 -13.36 17.45
N ALA A 152 11.97 -13.17 16.92
CA ALA A 152 12.66 -14.24 16.20
C ALA A 152 12.92 -15.45 17.11
N VAL A 153 12.57 -16.64 16.64
CA VAL A 153 12.81 -17.89 17.36
C VAL A 153 14.23 -18.40 17.11
N THR A 154 14.78 -19.14 18.09
CA THR A 154 16.11 -19.76 17.97
C THR A 154 16.06 -21.17 17.42
N SER A 155 14.88 -21.78 17.35
CA SER A 155 14.64 -23.10 16.74
C SER A 155 13.27 -23.11 16.07
N SER A 156 13.19 -23.77 14.91
CA SER A 156 11.99 -23.83 14.09
C SER A 156 11.59 -25.30 13.85
N ASP A 157 10.27 -25.53 13.75
CA ASP A 157 9.69 -26.83 13.34
C ASP A 157 9.68 -27.00 11.81
N TYR A 158 10.18 -26.00 11.07
CA TYR A 158 10.25 -26.01 9.61
C TYR A 158 11.65 -26.35 9.12
N SER A 159 11.71 -26.92 7.90
CA SER A 159 12.94 -27.33 7.23
C SER A 159 12.88 -26.97 5.75
N ILE A 160 14.05 -26.85 5.12
CA ILE A 160 14.14 -26.60 3.67
C ILE A 160 13.34 -27.67 2.90
N GLY A 161 12.49 -27.20 2.00
CA GLY A 161 11.58 -28.02 1.21
C GLY A 161 10.17 -28.14 1.76
N ASP A 162 9.90 -27.67 2.98
CA ASP A 162 8.57 -27.63 3.56
C ASP A 162 7.67 -26.64 2.82
N VAL A 163 6.41 -27.02 2.64
CA VAL A 163 5.34 -26.21 2.05
C VAL A 163 4.28 -25.94 3.10
N ILE A 164 3.88 -24.69 3.26
CA ILE A 164 2.89 -24.27 4.22
C ILE A 164 1.76 -23.53 3.48
N GLU A 165 0.54 -23.95 3.71
CA GLU A 165 -0.66 -23.24 3.24
C GLU A 165 -1.21 -22.38 4.37
N LEU A 166 -1.43 -21.09 4.06
CA LEU A 166 -1.92 -20.07 4.99
C LEU A 166 -3.17 -19.43 4.36
N GLY A 167 -4.32 -20.06 4.54
CA GLY A 167 -5.54 -19.67 3.82
C GLY A 167 -5.37 -19.79 2.30
N ASN A 168 -5.43 -18.64 1.60
CA ASN A 168 -5.22 -18.58 0.15
C ASN A 168 -3.74 -18.33 -0.23
N HIS A 169 -2.86 -18.23 0.75
CA HIS A 169 -1.44 -18.01 0.53
C HIS A 169 -0.65 -19.30 0.60
N ARG A 170 0.52 -19.29 -0.01
CA ARG A 170 1.45 -20.40 0.06
C ARG A 170 2.86 -19.92 0.36
N LEU A 171 3.50 -20.56 1.33
CA LEU A 171 4.87 -20.32 1.76
C LEU A 171 5.70 -21.59 1.56
N VAL A 172 6.88 -21.42 1.00
CA VAL A 172 7.87 -22.51 0.92
C VAL A 172 9.12 -22.10 1.70
N CYS A 173 9.55 -22.98 2.61
CA CYS A 173 10.88 -22.89 3.21
C CYS A 173 11.89 -23.33 2.16
N GLY A 174 12.58 -22.39 1.49
CA GLY A 174 13.39 -22.78 0.35
C GLY A 174 14.17 -21.65 -0.32
N ASP A 175 14.89 -22.06 -1.36
CA ASP A 175 15.71 -21.20 -2.19
C ASP A 175 14.92 -20.75 -3.43
N ALA A 176 14.80 -19.43 -3.63
CA ALA A 176 14.09 -18.80 -4.74
C ALA A 176 14.76 -19.04 -6.11
N THR A 177 15.97 -19.57 -6.14
CA THR A 177 16.68 -19.97 -7.37
C THR A 177 16.51 -21.45 -7.71
N ASN A 178 15.89 -22.24 -6.81
CA ASN A 178 15.70 -23.68 -7.01
C ASN A 178 14.37 -23.97 -7.72
N PRO A 179 14.40 -24.56 -8.94
CA PRO A 179 13.18 -24.87 -9.69
C PRO A 179 12.20 -25.81 -8.97
N GLU A 180 12.70 -26.77 -8.18
CA GLU A 180 11.87 -27.70 -7.44
C GLU A 180 11.07 -26.99 -6.33
N HIS A 181 11.69 -26.02 -5.65
CA HIS A 181 11.01 -25.21 -4.65
C HIS A 181 9.93 -24.30 -5.28
N LEU A 182 10.23 -23.75 -6.46
CA LEU A 182 9.27 -22.93 -7.21
C LEU A 182 8.09 -23.75 -7.73
N GLU A 183 8.32 -24.99 -8.21
CA GLU A 183 7.25 -25.89 -8.62
C GLU A 183 6.33 -26.21 -7.43
N LYS A 184 6.89 -26.48 -6.24
CA LYS A 184 6.11 -26.66 -5.02
C LYS A 184 5.32 -25.43 -4.63
N LEU A 185 5.89 -24.23 -4.85
CA LEU A 185 5.26 -22.96 -4.54
C LEU A 185 4.09 -22.67 -5.48
N PHE A 186 4.31 -22.76 -6.78
CA PHE A 186 3.36 -22.32 -7.80
C PHE A 186 2.41 -23.42 -8.28
N LYS A 187 2.79 -24.69 -8.20
CA LYS A 187 2.00 -25.82 -8.73
C LYS A 187 1.57 -25.60 -10.20
N GLY A 188 2.49 -25.11 -11.03
CA GLY A 188 2.23 -24.80 -12.44
C GLY A 188 1.58 -23.44 -12.71
N GLU A 189 1.22 -22.67 -11.68
CA GLU A 189 0.74 -21.30 -11.84
C GLU A 189 1.89 -20.31 -12.06
N GLN A 190 1.58 -19.06 -12.38
CA GLN A 190 2.57 -17.99 -12.48
C GLN A 190 2.08 -16.77 -11.69
N PRO A 191 2.97 -15.98 -11.08
CA PRO A 191 2.61 -14.74 -10.43
C PRO A 191 2.30 -13.64 -11.43
N ASP A 192 1.48 -12.68 -11.03
CA ASP A 192 1.21 -11.46 -11.80
C ASP A 192 2.22 -10.38 -11.48
N VAL A 193 2.60 -10.27 -10.20
CA VAL A 193 3.46 -9.21 -9.66
C VAL A 193 4.52 -9.82 -8.76
N ILE A 194 5.76 -9.36 -8.90
CA ILE A 194 6.84 -9.63 -7.96
C ILE A 194 7.03 -8.38 -7.09
N ILE A 195 7.00 -8.55 -5.77
CA ILE A 195 7.40 -7.52 -4.80
C ILE A 195 8.47 -8.14 -3.92
N THR A 196 9.65 -7.52 -3.88
CA THR A 196 10.80 -8.18 -3.26
C THR A 196 11.81 -7.21 -2.67
N ASP A 197 12.40 -7.62 -1.54
CA ASP A 197 13.53 -6.97 -0.88
C ASP A 197 14.68 -7.96 -0.78
N PRO A 198 15.46 -8.13 -1.86
CA PRO A 198 16.52 -9.12 -1.88
C PRO A 198 17.65 -8.78 -0.90
N PRO A 199 18.38 -9.78 -0.37
CA PRO A 199 19.54 -9.54 0.46
C PRO A 199 20.63 -8.84 -0.39
N TYR A 200 20.96 -7.61 -0.04
CA TYR A 200 22.02 -6.86 -0.69
C TYR A 200 23.12 -6.47 0.29
N SER A 201 24.36 -6.53 -0.17
CA SER A 201 25.49 -6.08 0.61
C SER A 201 25.40 -4.56 0.79
N SER A 202 25.11 -4.12 1.99
CA SER A 202 25.16 -2.69 2.34
C SER A 202 26.59 -2.11 2.30
N GLY A 203 27.51 -2.74 1.56
CA GLY A 203 28.85 -2.21 1.22
C GLY A 203 29.80 -1.96 2.40
N GLY A 204 29.47 -2.43 3.60
CA GLY A 204 30.19 -2.02 4.80
C GLY A 204 31.57 -2.66 5.02
N LYS A 205 31.92 -3.71 4.30
CA LYS A 205 33.21 -4.42 4.54
C LYS A 205 34.21 -4.42 3.41
N GLN A 206 33.81 -4.19 2.17
CA GLN A 206 34.74 -4.35 1.03
C GLN A 206 35.45 -3.07 0.58
N GLU A 207 34.92 -1.88 0.81
CA GLU A 207 35.51 -0.64 0.27
C GLU A 207 36.23 0.26 1.27
N ALA A 208 36.11 0.05 2.55
CA ALA A 208 36.60 1.03 3.52
C ALA A 208 37.71 0.57 4.48
N GLY A 209 38.15 -0.65 4.47
CA GLY A 209 39.25 -1.08 5.40
C GLY A 209 39.01 -0.74 6.88
N LYS A 210 37.85 -0.25 7.24
CA LYS A 210 37.42 0.11 8.60
C LYS A 210 36.08 -0.55 8.88
N SER A 211 36.00 -1.21 10.02
CA SER A 211 34.82 -1.86 10.59
C SER A 211 33.61 -0.92 10.61
N GLY A 212 32.91 -0.82 9.48
CA GLY A 212 31.60 -0.17 9.39
C GLY A 212 30.56 -1.10 9.99
N GLY A 213 29.68 -0.56 10.79
CA GLY A 213 28.71 -1.30 11.56
C GLY A 213 27.86 -2.22 10.70
N SER A 214 27.98 -3.49 10.95
CA SER A 214 27.07 -4.54 10.50
C SER A 214 25.69 -4.27 11.12
N ILE A 215 24.62 -4.38 10.34
CA ILE A 215 23.26 -4.32 10.86
C ILE A 215 22.99 -5.68 11.49
N GLY A 216 23.06 -5.76 12.80
CA GLY A 216 22.78 -6.96 13.59
C GLY A 216 22.46 -6.57 15.02
N THR A 217 21.68 -7.40 15.68
CA THR A 217 21.35 -7.22 17.10
C THR A 217 22.58 -7.55 17.96
N ARG A 218 23.01 -6.62 18.81
CA ARG A 218 24.01 -6.90 19.84
C ARG A 218 23.34 -7.65 20.97
N LEU A 219 23.40 -8.95 20.98
CA LEU A 219 22.99 -9.76 22.12
C LEU A 219 24.10 -9.76 23.17
N LEU A 220 23.71 -9.61 24.44
CA LEU A 220 24.61 -9.81 25.58
C LEU A 220 24.89 -11.32 25.68
N ASN A 221 26.15 -11.71 25.53
CA ASN A 221 26.57 -13.05 25.86
C ASN A 221 26.58 -13.19 27.39
N GLU A 222 25.64 -13.95 27.91
CA GLU A 222 25.44 -14.11 29.37
C GLU A 222 26.68 -14.70 30.07
N ASN A 223 27.54 -15.44 29.35
CA ASN A 223 28.75 -16.06 29.90
C ASN A 223 29.98 -15.14 29.90
N THR A 224 30.01 -14.14 29.04
CA THR A 224 31.19 -13.26 28.88
C THR A 224 30.90 -11.80 29.23
N GLY A 225 29.66 -11.41 29.40
CA GLY A 225 29.21 -10.02 29.60
C GLY A 225 29.54 -9.09 28.41
N LYS A 226 30.00 -9.62 27.28
CA LYS A 226 30.30 -8.89 26.07
C LYS A 226 29.13 -8.96 25.10
N LYS A 227 28.89 -7.87 24.40
CA LYS A 227 27.90 -7.83 23.30
C LYS A 227 28.52 -8.50 22.07
N ASP A 228 28.16 -9.76 21.84
CA ASP A 228 28.53 -10.44 20.62
C ASP A 228 27.62 -10.05 19.46
N PHE A 229 28.22 -9.86 18.30
CA PHE A 229 27.52 -9.50 17.09
C PHE A 229 27.11 -10.79 16.37
N THR A 230 25.80 -11.08 16.36
CA THR A 230 25.24 -12.17 15.56
C THR A 230 24.62 -11.60 14.29
N PRO A 231 25.07 -12.00 13.08
CA PRO A 231 24.39 -11.63 11.84
C PRO A 231 22.95 -12.18 11.90
N THR A 232 21.98 -11.31 11.77
CA THR A 232 20.56 -11.67 11.88
C THR A 232 19.93 -12.09 10.56
N ILE A 233 20.65 -12.01 9.44
CA ILE A 233 20.10 -12.29 8.11
C ILE A 233 21.08 -13.22 7.38
N MET A 234 20.59 -14.38 6.94
CA MET A 234 21.33 -15.26 6.06
C MET A 234 21.64 -14.54 4.74
N MET A 235 22.88 -14.63 4.27
CA MET A 235 23.37 -14.06 3.01
C MET A 235 23.49 -12.52 2.92
N ASP A 236 23.50 -11.79 4.03
CA ASP A 236 23.58 -10.30 4.05
C ASP A 236 24.97 -9.73 3.65
N ASN A 237 25.84 -10.50 3.06
CA ASN A 237 27.19 -10.09 2.61
C ASN A 237 27.55 -10.62 1.22
N LEU A 238 26.61 -10.56 0.28
CA LEU A 238 26.87 -10.98 -1.09
C LEU A 238 27.85 -10.02 -1.78
N SER A 239 28.78 -10.56 -2.57
CA SER A 239 29.52 -9.73 -3.53
C SER A 239 28.56 -9.21 -4.60
N THR A 240 28.90 -8.09 -5.26
CA THR A 240 28.08 -7.53 -6.34
C THR A 240 27.76 -8.57 -7.42
N ARG A 241 28.72 -9.43 -7.79
CA ARG A 241 28.49 -10.52 -8.75
C ARG A 241 27.50 -11.55 -8.24
N ALA A 242 27.61 -11.94 -6.97
CA ALA A 242 26.69 -12.90 -6.37
C ALA A 242 25.27 -12.31 -6.28
N TYR A 243 25.13 -11.02 -5.95
CA TYR A 243 23.86 -10.32 -5.96
C TYR A 243 23.22 -10.33 -7.36
N ILE A 244 23.94 -9.89 -8.40
CA ILE A 244 23.45 -9.89 -9.79
C ILE A 244 23.02 -11.30 -10.20
N SER A 245 23.82 -12.32 -9.88
CA SER A 245 23.51 -13.71 -10.20
C SER A 245 22.27 -14.20 -9.48
N LEU A 246 22.12 -13.88 -8.19
CA LEU A 246 20.94 -14.21 -7.40
C LEU A 246 19.67 -13.61 -8.03
N ILE A 247 19.65 -12.30 -8.31
CA ILE A 247 18.51 -11.63 -8.90
C ILE A 247 18.16 -12.21 -10.27
N LYS A 248 19.15 -12.37 -11.16
CA LYS A 248 18.91 -12.96 -12.49
C LYS A 248 18.35 -14.36 -12.41
N ASN A 249 18.93 -15.22 -11.55
CA ASN A 249 18.46 -16.59 -11.40
C ASN A 249 17.04 -16.65 -10.84
N THR A 250 16.73 -15.82 -9.83
CA THR A 250 15.36 -15.73 -9.28
C THR A 250 14.35 -15.25 -10.32
N LEU A 251 14.64 -14.16 -11.04
CA LEU A 251 13.71 -13.57 -12.00
C LEU A 251 13.50 -14.39 -13.27
N ASN A 252 14.52 -15.14 -13.71
CA ASN A 252 14.43 -16.00 -14.88
C ASN A 252 13.55 -17.24 -14.67
N GLN A 253 13.27 -17.60 -13.42
CA GLN A 253 12.43 -18.77 -13.07
C GLN A 253 10.93 -18.48 -13.15
N VAL A 254 10.52 -17.20 -13.19
CA VAL A 254 9.12 -16.82 -13.11
C VAL A 254 8.71 -15.86 -14.21
N SER A 255 7.42 -15.86 -14.55
CA SER A 255 6.88 -15.05 -15.65
C SER A 255 5.83 -14.06 -15.16
N ALA A 256 6.21 -13.18 -14.23
CA ALA A 256 5.37 -12.06 -13.82
C ALA A 256 5.35 -10.94 -14.88
N THR A 257 4.33 -10.09 -14.83
CA THR A 257 4.25 -8.90 -15.71
C THR A 257 4.89 -7.67 -15.09
N THR A 258 4.87 -7.56 -13.78
CA THR A 258 5.31 -6.37 -13.02
C THR A 258 6.27 -6.77 -11.91
N ILE A 259 7.29 -5.95 -11.68
CA ILE A 259 8.22 -6.11 -10.57
C ILE A 259 8.41 -4.79 -9.82
N TYR A 260 8.39 -4.87 -8.49
CA TYR A 260 8.90 -3.86 -7.57
C TYR A 260 10.02 -4.49 -6.75
N MET A 261 11.22 -3.92 -6.83
CA MET A 261 12.38 -4.43 -6.10
C MET A 261 12.99 -3.33 -5.27
N PHE A 262 13.02 -3.52 -3.98
CA PHE A 262 13.67 -2.59 -3.05
C PHE A 262 15.17 -2.66 -3.21
N THR A 263 15.82 -1.51 -3.09
CA THR A 263 17.28 -1.40 -3.20
C THR A 263 17.80 -0.11 -2.57
N ASP A 264 19.08 -0.03 -2.31
CA ASP A 264 19.72 1.22 -1.90
C ASP A 264 20.37 1.92 -3.12
N TRP A 265 20.79 3.18 -2.92
CA TRP A 265 21.41 3.97 -3.98
C TRP A 265 22.71 3.36 -4.54
N ARG A 266 23.46 2.57 -3.76
CA ARG A 266 24.71 1.91 -4.17
C ARG A 266 24.46 0.72 -5.06
N MET A 267 23.36 0.02 -4.82
CA MET A 267 22.98 -1.19 -5.54
C MET A 267 22.06 -0.90 -6.73
N TRP A 268 21.64 0.36 -6.91
CA TRP A 268 20.66 0.75 -7.94
C TRP A 268 21.05 0.29 -9.35
N ASP A 269 22.26 0.59 -9.79
CA ASP A 269 22.70 0.25 -11.14
C ASP A 269 22.75 -1.26 -11.37
N TRP A 270 23.18 -2.01 -10.36
CA TRP A 270 23.23 -3.48 -10.42
C TRP A 270 21.84 -4.10 -10.38
N THR A 271 20.93 -3.55 -9.60
CA THR A 271 19.52 -3.96 -9.56
C THR A 271 18.86 -3.74 -10.92
N ARG A 272 19.10 -2.57 -11.53
CA ARG A 272 18.59 -2.24 -12.87
C ARG A 272 19.16 -3.21 -13.91
N GLU A 273 20.47 -3.39 -13.98
CA GLU A 273 21.12 -4.29 -14.94
C GLU A 273 20.60 -5.73 -14.82
N ALA A 274 20.51 -6.24 -13.59
CA ALA A 274 20.03 -7.60 -13.35
C ALA A 274 18.56 -7.76 -13.79
N SER A 275 17.70 -6.81 -13.43
CA SER A 275 16.27 -6.84 -13.75
C SER A 275 16.00 -6.68 -15.25
N GLU A 276 16.64 -5.73 -15.92
CA GLU A 276 16.51 -5.54 -17.37
C GLU A 276 17.00 -6.76 -18.15
N SER A 277 18.13 -7.36 -17.74
CA SER A 277 18.65 -8.57 -18.36
C SER A 277 17.78 -9.82 -18.16
N ALA A 278 16.93 -9.83 -17.11
CA ALA A 278 15.91 -10.84 -16.86
C ALA A 278 14.56 -10.52 -17.55
N GLY A 279 14.53 -9.51 -18.43
CA GLY A 279 13.37 -9.16 -19.25
C GLY A 279 12.35 -8.27 -18.57
N TYR A 280 12.73 -7.54 -17.53
CA TYR A 280 11.91 -6.54 -16.85
C TYR A 280 12.46 -5.12 -17.10
N PRO A 281 12.17 -4.51 -18.26
CA PRO A 281 12.66 -3.16 -18.55
C PRO A 281 12.13 -2.15 -17.53
N ILE A 282 13.00 -1.21 -17.16
CA ILE A 282 12.64 -0.15 -16.22
C ILE A 282 11.48 0.69 -16.75
N LYS A 283 10.55 1.02 -15.87
CA LYS A 283 9.41 1.93 -16.12
C LYS A 283 9.40 3.11 -15.18
N GLY A 284 10.08 3.01 -14.05
CA GLY A 284 10.21 4.09 -13.09
C GLY A 284 11.20 3.75 -11.98
N MET A 285 11.68 4.79 -11.32
CA MET A 285 12.39 4.71 -10.06
C MET A 285 11.49 5.35 -9.01
N LEU A 286 11.01 4.54 -8.05
CA LEU A 286 10.24 5.08 -6.94
C LEU A 286 11.17 5.35 -5.76
N VAL A 287 10.87 6.38 -5.01
CA VAL A 287 11.63 6.76 -3.81
C VAL A 287 10.76 6.58 -2.59
N TRP A 288 11.11 5.65 -1.72
CA TRP A 288 10.48 5.58 -0.41
C TRP A 288 11.19 6.53 0.55
N ASP A 289 10.58 7.69 0.79
CA ASP A 289 11.01 8.63 1.82
C ASP A 289 10.51 8.16 3.21
N LYS A 290 11.45 7.85 4.09
CA LYS A 290 11.18 7.33 5.43
C LYS A 290 10.80 8.39 6.45
N LEU A 291 10.72 9.67 6.03
CA LEU A 291 10.40 10.85 6.83
C LEU A 291 11.41 11.16 7.95
N ASN A 292 12.25 10.21 8.32
CA ASN A 292 13.27 10.38 9.35
C ASN A 292 14.65 10.05 8.77
N PRO A 293 15.60 10.97 8.83
CA PRO A 293 16.95 10.72 8.37
C PRO A 293 17.67 9.68 9.22
N GLY A 294 18.23 8.68 8.55
CA GLY A 294 19.04 7.64 9.15
C GLY A 294 20.46 8.10 9.52
N MET A 295 21.41 7.19 9.53
CA MET A 295 22.84 7.48 9.72
C MET A 295 23.45 8.05 8.43
N GLY A 296 24.49 8.83 8.56
CA GLY A 296 25.27 9.39 7.46
C GLY A 296 26.25 10.43 7.99
N ILE A 297 27.38 10.62 7.29
CA ILE A 297 28.32 11.69 7.54
C ILE A 297 27.85 12.89 6.71
N GLU A 298 28.16 13.89 6.37
CA GLU A 298 27.68 15.04 5.58
C GLU A 298 26.19 14.98 5.20
N TRP A 299 25.73 13.88 4.56
CA TRP A 299 24.33 13.65 4.19
C TRP A 299 23.76 12.41 4.90
N ARG A 300 22.62 12.55 5.54
CA ARG A 300 21.91 11.47 6.23
C ARG A 300 20.93 10.80 5.27
N HIS A 301 21.05 9.48 5.13
CA HIS A 301 20.20 8.71 4.22
C HIS A 301 18.78 8.60 4.79
N GLN A 302 17.80 9.18 4.10
CA GLN A 302 16.41 9.23 4.51
C GLN A 302 15.52 8.29 3.67
N HIS A 303 16.01 7.83 2.53
CA HIS A 303 15.20 7.08 1.58
C HIS A 303 15.77 5.70 1.24
N GLU A 304 14.92 4.88 0.65
CA GLU A 304 15.26 3.71 -0.16
C GLU A 304 14.68 3.89 -1.57
N LEU A 305 15.29 3.21 -2.54
CA LEU A 305 14.83 3.20 -3.92
C LEU A 305 14.03 1.92 -4.18
N ILE A 306 13.05 2.02 -5.09
CA ILE A 306 12.28 0.87 -5.55
C ILE A 306 12.36 0.84 -7.07
N TYR A 307 12.96 -0.21 -7.60
CA TYR A 307 12.96 -0.48 -9.03
C TYR A 307 11.56 -0.90 -9.46
N PHE A 308 10.96 -0.14 -10.38
CA PHE A 308 9.72 -0.49 -11.03
C PHE A 308 9.99 -0.93 -12.47
N GLY A 309 9.83 -2.22 -12.74
CA GLY A 309 9.95 -2.83 -14.06
C GLY A 309 8.64 -3.47 -14.51
N LYS A 310 8.38 -3.45 -15.82
CA LYS A 310 7.16 -4.06 -16.36
C LYS A 310 7.37 -4.59 -17.77
N LYS A 311 6.92 -5.81 -18.02
CA LYS A 311 6.81 -6.38 -19.37
C LYS A 311 5.58 -5.78 -20.09
N GLY A 312 5.78 -5.23 -21.27
CA GLY A 312 4.73 -4.58 -22.04
C GLY A 312 4.50 -3.09 -21.71
N PRO A 313 3.46 -2.47 -22.28
CA PRO A 313 3.19 -1.05 -22.13
C PRO A 313 2.60 -0.71 -20.74
N LEU A 314 2.86 0.52 -20.29
CA LEU A 314 2.11 1.12 -19.19
C LEU A 314 0.67 1.41 -19.65
N LYS A 315 -0.30 1.19 -18.76
CA LYS A 315 -1.73 1.46 -19.04
C LYS A 315 -2.29 2.37 -17.95
N GLY A 316 -3.03 3.38 -18.34
CA GLY A 316 -3.68 4.33 -17.45
C GLY A 316 -2.75 5.43 -16.90
N PHE A 317 -3.32 6.31 -16.09
CA PHE A 317 -2.59 7.34 -15.35
C PHE A 317 -2.25 6.81 -13.96
N GLY A 318 -1.03 7.09 -13.50
CA GLY A 318 -0.61 6.76 -12.13
C GLY A 318 -1.46 7.53 -11.10
N ARG A 319 -1.83 6.84 -10.01
CA ARG A 319 -2.62 7.43 -8.93
C ARG A 319 -1.75 8.16 -7.91
N HIS A 320 -0.47 7.83 -7.84
CA HIS A 320 0.48 8.32 -6.86
C HIS A 320 1.70 8.92 -7.56
N GLY A 321 2.36 9.86 -6.89
CA GLY A 321 3.69 10.29 -7.26
C GLY A 321 4.72 9.18 -7.08
N ASP A 322 5.90 9.36 -7.62
CA ASP A 322 7.03 8.42 -7.51
C ASP A 322 7.84 8.59 -6.22
N VAL A 323 7.51 9.57 -5.38
CA VAL A 323 8.05 9.76 -4.02
C VAL A 323 6.97 9.38 -3.00
N LEU A 324 7.23 8.30 -2.26
CA LEU A 324 6.29 7.69 -1.30
C LEU A 324 6.75 8.03 0.11
N SER A 325 6.14 9.03 0.74
CA SER A 325 6.51 9.52 2.08
C SER A 325 5.78 8.72 3.16
N ILE A 326 6.37 7.61 3.58
CA ILE A 326 5.79 6.66 4.53
C ILE A 326 6.80 6.36 5.65
N LYS A 327 6.37 6.51 6.90
CA LYS A 327 7.20 6.24 8.07
C LYS A 327 7.55 4.76 8.16
N ARG A 328 8.75 4.44 8.67
CA ARG A 328 9.12 3.05 9.01
C ARG A 328 8.17 2.50 10.07
N SER A 329 7.90 1.20 10.04
CA SER A 329 7.08 0.48 11.04
C SER A 329 7.60 0.63 12.47
N GLY A 330 8.88 0.91 12.64
CA GLY A 330 9.51 1.09 13.98
C GLY A 330 9.68 -0.21 14.76
N ASN A 331 9.52 -1.37 14.13
CA ASN A 331 9.68 -2.67 14.78
C ASN A 331 11.13 -2.88 15.24
N LYS A 332 11.30 -3.18 16.54
CA LYS A 332 12.63 -3.34 17.16
C LYS A 332 13.29 -4.68 16.81
N PHE A 333 12.50 -5.71 16.60
CA PHE A 333 12.98 -7.08 16.31
C PHE A 333 13.30 -7.26 14.81
N HIS A 334 12.60 -6.54 13.93
CA HIS A 334 12.76 -6.64 12.48
C HIS A 334 12.95 -5.24 11.86
N PRO A 335 14.14 -4.63 12.01
CA PRO A 335 14.39 -3.24 11.61
C PRO A 335 14.36 -3.03 10.09
N THR A 336 14.41 -4.10 9.29
CA THR A 336 14.33 -4.07 7.82
C THR A 336 12.92 -4.30 7.30
N GLN A 337 11.93 -4.50 8.19
CA GLN A 337 10.54 -4.68 7.82
C GLN A 337 10.04 -3.52 6.95
N LYS A 338 9.39 -3.86 5.82
CA LYS A 338 8.72 -2.88 4.97
C LYS A 338 7.33 -2.55 5.54
N PRO A 339 6.93 -1.27 5.60
CA PRO A 339 5.61 -0.87 6.07
C PRO A 339 4.49 -1.48 5.24
N ILE A 340 3.43 -1.93 5.89
CA ILE A 340 2.25 -2.49 5.23
C ILE A 340 1.62 -1.47 4.28
N GLU A 341 1.54 -0.20 4.68
CA GLU A 341 1.02 0.91 3.87
C GLU A 341 1.79 1.05 2.54
N LEU A 342 3.12 1.00 2.58
CA LEU A 342 3.95 1.05 1.37
C LEU A 342 3.64 -0.10 0.42
N LEU A 343 3.55 -1.32 0.95
CA LEU A 343 3.25 -2.50 0.17
C LEU A 343 1.83 -2.45 -0.42
N LYS A 344 0.84 -1.94 0.32
CA LYS A 344 -0.51 -1.70 -0.18
C LYS A 344 -0.51 -0.76 -1.39
N MET A 345 0.26 0.33 -1.36
CA MET A 345 0.37 1.25 -2.48
C MET A 345 0.95 0.57 -3.73
N LEU A 346 2.02 -0.23 -3.58
CA LEU A 346 2.63 -0.95 -4.69
C LEU A 346 1.69 -2.01 -5.27
N ILE A 347 1.06 -2.82 -4.42
CA ILE A 347 0.09 -3.86 -4.83
C ILE A 347 -1.14 -3.21 -5.46
N GLY A 348 -1.69 -2.17 -4.85
CA GLY A 348 -2.88 -1.46 -5.35
C GLY A 348 -2.67 -0.76 -6.68
N ASN A 349 -1.42 -0.38 -7.01
CA ASN A 349 -1.07 0.20 -8.31
C ASN A 349 -0.74 -0.86 -9.38
N SER A 350 -0.84 -2.14 -9.04
CA SER A 350 -0.55 -3.27 -9.91
C SER A 350 -1.83 -3.94 -10.42
N VAL A 351 -1.70 -4.70 -11.50
CA VAL A 351 -2.78 -5.52 -12.05
C VAL A 351 -2.50 -6.99 -11.76
N GLY A 352 -3.50 -7.68 -11.24
CA GLY A 352 -3.44 -9.10 -10.91
C GLY A 352 -3.59 -9.37 -9.41
N ASP A 353 -3.77 -10.64 -9.08
CA ASP A 353 -4.11 -11.09 -7.74
C ASP A 353 -3.05 -12.00 -7.11
N LYS A 354 -2.08 -12.46 -7.92
CA LYS A 354 -1.01 -13.38 -7.52
C LYS A 354 0.29 -12.61 -7.31
N ILE A 355 0.64 -12.40 -6.05
CA ILE A 355 1.82 -11.64 -5.64
C ILE A 355 2.91 -12.61 -5.21
N TYR A 356 4.09 -12.48 -5.78
CA TYR A 356 5.26 -13.29 -5.42
C TYR A 356 6.29 -12.48 -4.65
N ASP A 357 6.70 -13.01 -3.51
CA ASP A 357 7.80 -12.48 -2.71
C ASP A 357 8.88 -13.57 -2.52
N PRO A 358 9.97 -13.54 -3.31
CA PRO A 358 11.04 -14.51 -3.24
C PRO A 358 11.92 -14.45 -1.99
N PHE A 359 11.86 -13.34 -1.22
CA PHE A 359 12.68 -13.10 -0.02
C PHE A 359 11.80 -12.49 1.07
N SER A 360 10.91 -13.30 1.63
CA SER A 360 9.77 -12.83 2.41
C SER A 360 10.13 -12.26 3.78
N GLY A 361 11.29 -12.59 4.34
CA GLY A 361 11.74 -12.10 5.64
C GLY A 361 10.71 -12.29 6.73
N SER A 362 10.18 -11.21 7.29
CA SER A 362 9.14 -11.25 8.33
C SER A 362 7.70 -11.36 7.81
N GLY A 363 7.48 -11.52 6.50
CA GLY A 363 6.17 -11.77 5.89
C GLY A 363 5.27 -10.55 5.69
N SER A 364 5.82 -9.35 5.60
CA SER A 364 5.00 -8.13 5.42
C SER A 364 4.16 -8.18 4.14
N THR A 365 4.71 -8.71 3.05
CA THR A 365 3.99 -8.91 1.79
C THR A 365 2.79 -9.83 1.97
N MET A 366 2.92 -10.91 2.74
CA MET A 366 1.83 -11.86 3.02
C MET A 366 0.70 -11.21 3.81
N ILE A 367 1.01 -10.48 4.88
CA ILE A 367 0.00 -9.76 5.67
C ILE A 367 -0.70 -8.70 4.82
N THR A 368 0.04 -8.00 3.97
CA THR A 368 -0.55 -7.03 3.04
C THR A 368 -1.51 -7.71 2.06
N CYS A 369 -1.13 -8.86 1.51
CA CYS A 369 -2.00 -9.63 0.61
C CYS A 369 -3.27 -10.14 1.31
N GLU A 370 -3.17 -10.64 2.56
CA GLU A 370 -4.35 -11.04 3.36
C GLU A 370 -5.31 -9.86 3.52
N GLN A 371 -4.81 -8.66 3.88
CA GLN A 371 -5.64 -7.45 4.02
C GLN A 371 -6.28 -6.98 2.72
N MET A 372 -5.63 -7.24 1.58
CA MET A 372 -6.11 -6.80 0.27
C MET A 372 -6.91 -7.88 -0.48
N GLY A 373 -7.13 -9.06 0.12
CA GLY A 373 -7.79 -10.18 -0.53
C GLY A 373 -7.02 -10.72 -1.75
N LYS A 374 -5.68 -10.60 -1.75
CA LYS A 374 -4.78 -11.09 -2.79
C LYS A 374 -4.14 -12.41 -2.37
N ASN A 375 -3.61 -13.17 -3.32
CA ASN A 375 -2.90 -14.42 -3.06
C ASN A 375 -1.39 -14.16 -3.00
N CYS A 376 -0.76 -14.49 -1.89
CA CYS A 376 0.69 -14.39 -1.72
C CYS A 376 1.35 -15.74 -1.94
N TYR A 377 2.32 -15.77 -2.83
CA TYR A 377 3.27 -16.86 -3.01
C TYR A 377 4.59 -16.38 -2.42
N ALA A 378 5.00 -16.98 -1.31
CA ALA A 378 6.14 -16.50 -0.54
C ALA A 378 7.23 -17.57 -0.46
N MET A 379 8.49 -17.15 -0.55
CA MET A 379 9.63 -18.01 -0.32
C MET A 379 10.55 -17.40 0.72
N GLU A 380 11.04 -18.23 1.65
CA GLU A 380 11.96 -17.81 2.68
C GLU A 380 12.97 -18.93 2.95
N LEU A 381 14.24 -18.56 2.92
CA LEU A 381 15.32 -19.55 3.06
C LEU A 381 15.56 -19.95 4.51
N ASP A 382 15.41 -19.01 5.45
CA ASP A 382 15.66 -19.27 6.87
C ASP A 382 14.43 -19.89 7.54
N PRO A 383 14.52 -21.15 8.06
CA PRO A 383 13.40 -21.78 8.75
C PRO A 383 12.86 -20.99 9.95
N ASN A 384 13.69 -20.18 10.61
CA ASN A 384 13.26 -19.37 11.74
C ASN A 384 12.36 -18.22 11.26
N TYR A 385 12.67 -17.58 10.11
CA TYR A 385 11.79 -16.60 9.50
C TYR A 385 10.50 -17.22 8.96
N VAL A 386 10.56 -18.44 8.41
CA VAL A 386 9.33 -19.19 8.06
C VAL A 386 8.43 -19.36 9.28
N HIS A 387 8.98 -19.70 10.45
CA HIS A 387 8.22 -19.78 11.69
C HIS A 387 7.60 -18.44 12.09
N VAL A 388 8.36 -17.34 11.99
CA VAL A 388 7.87 -15.98 12.25
C VAL A 388 6.71 -15.61 11.32
N ILE A 389 6.82 -15.89 10.01
CA ILE A 389 5.75 -15.63 9.04
C ILE A 389 4.47 -16.36 9.43
N VAL A 390 4.58 -17.64 9.76
CA VAL A 390 3.42 -18.47 10.15
C VAL A 390 2.77 -17.94 11.42
N GLN A 391 3.54 -17.69 12.46
CA GLN A 391 3.03 -17.14 13.72
C GLN A 391 2.34 -15.79 13.49
N ARG A 392 2.96 -14.91 12.73
CA ARG A 392 2.41 -13.59 12.40
C ARG A 392 1.09 -13.69 11.69
N TRP A 393 1.00 -14.56 10.68
CA TRP A 393 -0.24 -14.75 9.92
C TRP A 393 -1.34 -15.39 10.78
N GLU A 394 -0.99 -16.40 11.61
CA GLU A 394 -1.94 -17.03 12.53
C GLU A 394 -2.47 -16.04 13.58
N ALA A 395 -1.58 -15.23 14.16
CA ALA A 395 -1.95 -14.19 15.12
C ALA A 395 -2.85 -13.13 14.48
N PHE A 396 -2.48 -12.70 13.26
CA PHE A 396 -3.22 -11.68 12.52
C PHE A 396 -4.61 -12.15 12.08
N THR A 397 -4.75 -13.40 11.61
CA THR A 397 -6.00 -13.91 11.04
C THR A 397 -6.86 -14.73 12.00
N GLY A 398 -6.30 -15.19 13.10
CA GLY A 398 -6.94 -16.19 13.99
C GLY A 398 -7.07 -17.58 13.37
N LYS A 399 -6.60 -17.79 12.13
CA LYS A 399 -6.64 -19.08 11.41
C LYS A 399 -5.39 -19.91 11.75
N LYS A 400 -5.40 -21.19 11.35
CA LYS A 400 -4.24 -22.08 11.47
C LYS A 400 -3.62 -22.36 10.12
N ALA A 401 -2.29 -22.26 10.05
CA ALA A 401 -1.52 -22.66 8.90
C ALA A 401 -1.42 -24.21 8.84
N VAL A 402 -1.31 -24.73 7.63
CA VAL A 402 -1.24 -26.18 7.38
C VAL A 402 0.08 -26.51 6.69
N LYS A 403 0.91 -27.31 7.34
CA LYS A 403 2.11 -27.88 6.70
C LYS A 403 1.67 -29.00 5.76
N VAL A 404 1.96 -28.83 4.47
CA VAL A 404 1.62 -29.81 3.44
C VAL A 404 2.80 -30.76 3.27
N THR A 405 2.59 -32.05 3.55
CA THR A 405 3.58 -33.08 3.22
C THR A 405 3.56 -33.26 1.70
N PRO A 406 4.67 -33.05 0.97
CA PRO A 406 4.70 -33.31 -0.46
C PRO A 406 4.36 -34.78 -0.71
N GLU A 407 3.36 -35.08 -1.56
CA GLU A 407 3.20 -36.39 -2.12
C GLU A 407 4.48 -36.69 -2.94
N ILE A 408 5.30 -37.60 -2.44
CA ILE A 408 6.40 -38.17 -3.21
C ILE A 408 5.74 -38.94 -4.34
N LYS A 409 5.63 -38.36 -5.53
CA LYS A 409 5.35 -39.15 -6.73
C LYS A 409 6.50 -40.14 -6.86
N ALA A 410 6.23 -41.41 -6.45
CA ALA A 410 7.15 -42.49 -6.72
C ALA A 410 7.41 -42.48 -8.24
N GLY A 411 8.67 -42.28 -8.61
CA GLY A 411 9.09 -42.22 -10.00
C GLY A 411 8.69 -43.51 -10.72
N VAL A 412 8.16 -43.34 -11.91
CA VAL A 412 8.05 -44.41 -12.93
C VAL A 412 9.38 -44.48 -13.66
#